data_e29532cade81b4330d8be04d4799495c
#
_entry.id   e29532cade81b4330d8be04d4799495c
#
_cell.length_a   1.000
_cell.length_b   1.000
_cell.length_c   1.000
_cell.angle_alpha   90.00
_cell.angle_beta   90.00
_cell.angle_gamma   90.00
#
_symmetry.space_group_name_H-M   'P 1'
#
loop_
_entity.id
_entity.type
_entity.pdbx_description
1 polymer ?
#
loop_
_entity_poly.entity_id
_entity_poly.type
_entity_poly.pdbx_seq_one_letter_code
_entity_poly.pdbx_strand_id
1 'polypeptide(L)'
;ESNGANQTTINGGDGLDVVKLSPTANNLNSVVGSVNLLAGADGATLSLFDGSSALNSAYTINSTSIARSGFGGVTFDSALSNLELRATSGNNIFNVQSTPLAPTSIFGLEGNDSCRITPTSQNLDNLGGSFDFYGGNGTDELVFFDGNHAAGDNWSISSTEIARDAIELVTYESESVRIFQGTGDNETVVTDFSSSLLFIDCWEGNDIVRLNGIGAGSRVELVGYIGDDKFYVESSAPTSEIDIAGEVGANEVWIANESRDLSTVAGSVNFVGGGSGDTFGIFDDQHSNQTSYDIESDSIANDVTSGVFTFSNVT
;
A
#
# COMPACT_ATOMS: atom_id res chain seq x y z
N GLU A 1 -17.36 -28.90 2.36
CA GLU A 1 -16.73 -29.55 1.22
C GLU A 1 -17.47 -29.18 -0.07
N SER A 2 -18.42 -29.97 -0.61
CA SER A 2 -19.20 -29.62 -1.80
C SER A 2 -20.66 -29.41 -1.41
N ASN A 3 -21.26 -28.29 -1.83
CA ASN A 3 -22.68 -28.00 -1.57
C ASN A 3 -23.58 -28.19 -2.81
N GLY A 4 -23.03 -28.72 -3.91
CA GLY A 4 -23.75 -28.77 -5.20
C GLY A 4 -24.02 -27.36 -5.75
N ALA A 5 -25.02 -27.24 -6.64
CA ALA A 5 -25.38 -25.97 -7.26
C ALA A 5 -26.44 -25.16 -6.48
N ASN A 6 -26.92 -25.68 -5.36
CA ASN A 6 -27.96 -25.03 -4.56
C ASN A 6 -27.34 -24.06 -3.54
N GLN A 7 -28.10 -23.03 -3.18
CA GLN A 7 -27.73 -22.14 -2.08
C GLN A 7 -27.75 -22.91 -0.75
N THR A 8 -26.75 -22.66 0.08
CA THR A 8 -26.66 -23.16 1.46
C THR A 8 -26.71 -21.97 2.42
N THR A 9 -27.65 -21.99 3.36
CA THR A 9 -27.67 -21.01 4.46
C THR A 9 -27.10 -21.66 5.72
N ILE A 10 -26.15 -20.99 6.35
CA ILE A 10 -25.57 -21.35 7.63
C ILE A 10 -26.09 -20.31 8.64
N ASN A 11 -26.73 -20.77 9.70
CA ASN A 11 -27.16 -19.92 10.80
C ASN A 11 -26.32 -20.30 12.04
N GLY A 12 -25.47 -19.39 12.49
CA GLY A 12 -24.61 -19.59 13.65
C GLY A 12 -25.42 -19.76 14.93
N GLY A 13 -26.44 -18.91 15.15
CA GLY A 13 -27.24 -18.97 16.36
C GLY A 13 -26.54 -18.27 17.54
N ASP A 14 -26.56 -18.91 18.71
CA ASP A 14 -25.90 -18.41 19.92
C ASP A 14 -24.47 -18.94 20.01
N GLY A 15 -23.54 -18.13 20.54
CA GLY A 15 -22.13 -18.45 20.69
C GLY A 15 -21.28 -18.01 19.50
N LEU A 16 -19.96 -17.95 19.71
CA LEU A 16 -19.01 -17.61 18.63
C LEU A 16 -18.81 -18.83 17.73
N ASP A 17 -19.26 -18.72 16.49
CA ASP A 17 -19.19 -19.80 15.51
C ASP A 17 -17.92 -19.75 14.65
N VAL A 18 -17.52 -20.91 14.13
CA VAL A 18 -16.40 -21.03 13.22
C VAL A 18 -16.86 -21.73 11.94
N VAL A 19 -16.90 -21.00 10.87
CA VAL A 19 -17.30 -21.49 9.54
C VAL A 19 -16.07 -21.58 8.64
N LYS A 20 -15.83 -22.78 8.09
CA LYS A 20 -14.71 -23.04 7.18
C LYS A 20 -15.23 -23.56 5.85
N LEU A 21 -14.91 -22.86 4.77
CA LEU A 21 -15.23 -23.27 3.41
C LEU A 21 -14.05 -24.02 2.79
N SER A 22 -14.29 -25.26 2.38
CA SER A 22 -13.30 -26.15 1.75
C SER A 22 -12.02 -26.43 2.55
N PRO A 23 -12.06 -26.67 3.88
CA PRO A 23 -10.85 -26.80 4.69
C PRO A 23 -10.04 -28.08 4.38
N THR A 24 -10.65 -29.14 3.86
CA THR A 24 -9.99 -30.42 3.54
C THR A 24 -9.56 -30.48 2.08
N ALA A 25 -10.45 -30.12 1.15
CA ALA A 25 -10.14 -30.07 -0.28
C ALA A 25 -9.19 -28.89 -0.61
N ASN A 26 -9.22 -27.86 0.22
CA ASN A 26 -8.45 -26.62 0.04
C ASN A 26 -8.62 -26.06 -1.38
N ASN A 27 -9.86 -26.13 -1.91
CA ASN A 27 -10.23 -25.72 -3.26
C ASN A 27 -11.68 -25.28 -3.30
N LEU A 28 -11.91 -23.98 -3.46
CA LEU A 28 -13.26 -23.39 -3.49
C LEU A 28 -14.07 -23.75 -4.74
N ASN A 29 -13.46 -24.31 -5.79
CA ASN A 29 -14.21 -24.86 -6.93
C ASN A 29 -15.13 -26.03 -6.52
N SER A 30 -14.89 -26.65 -5.38
CA SER A 30 -15.79 -27.67 -4.81
C SER A 30 -17.09 -27.07 -4.22
N VAL A 31 -17.11 -25.78 -3.95
CA VAL A 31 -18.26 -25.05 -3.40
C VAL A 31 -18.97 -24.34 -4.55
N VAL A 32 -19.80 -25.08 -5.28
CA VAL A 32 -20.45 -24.61 -6.52
C VAL A 32 -21.66 -23.73 -6.27
N GLY A 33 -22.46 -24.06 -5.25
CA GLY A 33 -23.60 -23.25 -4.82
C GLY A 33 -23.17 -22.11 -3.91
N SER A 34 -23.92 -21.02 -3.93
CA SER A 34 -23.67 -19.89 -3.02
C SER A 34 -23.84 -20.30 -1.54
N VAL A 35 -23.06 -19.67 -0.68
CA VAL A 35 -23.18 -19.82 0.78
C VAL A 35 -23.68 -18.49 1.37
N ASN A 36 -24.67 -18.54 2.25
CA ASN A 36 -25.13 -17.39 3.03
C ASN A 36 -24.88 -17.67 4.51
N LEU A 37 -24.00 -16.89 5.15
CA LEU A 37 -23.69 -16.99 6.57
C LEU A 37 -24.44 -15.91 7.34
N LEU A 38 -25.25 -16.35 8.28
CA LEU A 38 -25.86 -15.53 9.32
C LEU A 38 -25.07 -15.79 10.61
N ALA A 39 -24.21 -14.86 10.99
CA ALA A 39 -23.23 -15.06 12.06
C ALA A 39 -23.85 -15.16 13.46
N GLY A 40 -25.07 -14.60 13.63
CA GLY A 40 -25.72 -14.58 14.94
C GLY A 40 -25.22 -13.42 15.82
N ALA A 41 -25.77 -13.33 17.04
CA ALA A 41 -25.53 -12.19 17.94
C ALA A 41 -24.11 -12.16 18.52
N ASP A 42 -23.51 -13.33 18.72
CA ASP A 42 -22.16 -13.48 19.30
C ASP A 42 -21.06 -13.48 18.23
N GLY A 43 -21.44 -13.47 16.95
CA GLY A 43 -20.54 -13.38 15.80
C GLY A 43 -20.06 -14.72 15.28
N ALA A 44 -19.36 -14.67 14.14
CA ALA A 44 -18.74 -15.85 13.53
C ALA A 44 -17.38 -15.51 12.90
N THR A 45 -16.46 -16.48 12.95
CA THR A 45 -15.25 -16.47 12.13
C THR A 45 -15.51 -17.19 10.82
N LEU A 46 -15.16 -16.56 9.69
CA LEU A 46 -15.26 -17.15 8.36
C LEU A 46 -13.87 -17.35 7.75
N SER A 47 -13.50 -18.59 7.43
CA SER A 47 -12.25 -18.91 6.74
C SER A 47 -12.50 -19.63 5.42
N LEU A 48 -11.90 -19.14 4.35
CA LEU A 48 -11.96 -19.70 2.99
C LEU A 48 -10.62 -20.31 2.62
N PHE A 49 -10.63 -21.56 2.09
CA PHE A 49 -9.42 -22.30 1.74
C PHE A 49 -9.42 -22.69 0.27
N ASP A 50 -8.45 -22.16 -0.49
CA ASP A 50 -8.32 -22.37 -1.95
C ASP A 50 -6.91 -22.79 -2.40
N GLY A 51 -5.97 -22.96 -1.49
CA GLY A 51 -4.54 -23.11 -1.73
C GLY A 51 -4.10 -24.36 -2.50
N SER A 52 -4.98 -25.35 -2.69
CA SER A 52 -4.67 -26.52 -3.54
C SER A 52 -4.88 -26.27 -5.04
N SER A 53 -5.39 -25.10 -5.43
CA SER A 53 -5.56 -24.70 -6.82
C SER A 53 -4.36 -23.85 -7.26
N ALA A 54 -3.74 -24.21 -8.38
CA ALA A 54 -2.67 -23.42 -9.01
C ALA A 54 -3.19 -22.46 -10.10
N LEU A 55 -4.49 -22.17 -10.10
CA LEU A 55 -5.10 -21.25 -11.05
C LEU A 55 -4.82 -19.80 -10.65
N ASN A 56 -4.52 -18.96 -11.63
CA ASN A 56 -4.59 -17.51 -11.43
C ASN A 56 -6.05 -17.12 -11.20
N SER A 57 -6.33 -16.47 -10.09
CA SER A 57 -7.69 -16.15 -9.68
C SER A 57 -7.89 -14.68 -9.41
N ALA A 58 -9.07 -14.17 -9.76
CA ALA A 58 -9.48 -12.83 -9.37
C ALA A 58 -10.60 -12.94 -8.31
N TYR A 59 -10.30 -12.47 -7.11
CA TYR A 59 -11.25 -12.38 -6.01
C TYR A 59 -11.84 -10.98 -5.94
N THR A 60 -13.12 -10.89 -5.66
CA THR A 60 -13.80 -9.64 -5.31
C THR A 60 -14.26 -9.73 -3.87
N ILE A 61 -13.78 -8.84 -3.04
CA ILE A 61 -14.06 -8.77 -1.60
C ILE A 61 -14.85 -7.49 -1.33
N ASN A 62 -16.00 -7.65 -0.68
CA ASN A 62 -16.85 -6.56 -0.21
C ASN A 62 -17.12 -6.72 1.29
N SER A 63 -17.68 -5.70 1.90
CA SER A 63 -18.06 -5.71 3.33
C SER A 63 -19.02 -6.83 3.74
N THR A 64 -19.69 -7.46 2.77
CA THR A 64 -20.69 -8.50 3.00
C THR A 64 -20.54 -9.72 2.10
N SER A 65 -19.47 -9.82 1.28
CA SER A 65 -19.34 -10.95 0.34
C SER A 65 -17.93 -11.16 -0.16
N ILE A 66 -17.64 -12.42 -0.53
CA ILE A 66 -16.46 -12.80 -1.34
C ILE A 66 -16.94 -13.63 -2.53
N ALA A 67 -16.42 -13.30 -3.71
CA ALA A 67 -16.70 -13.99 -4.96
C ALA A 67 -15.44 -14.17 -5.82
N ARG A 68 -15.40 -15.23 -6.61
CA ARG A 68 -14.50 -15.43 -7.74
C ARG A 68 -15.10 -16.39 -8.76
N SER A 69 -14.56 -16.44 -9.97
CA SER A 69 -14.97 -17.41 -10.99
C SER A 69 -14.74 -18.86 -10.51
N GLY A 70 -15.71 -19.74 -10.74
CA GLY A 70 -15.68 -21.15 -10.35
C GLY A 70 -16.00 -21.43 -8.87
N PHE A 71 -16.24 -20.40 -8.08
CA PHE A 71 -16.74 -20.47 -6.71
C PHE A 71 -18.17 -19.92 -6.66
N GLY A 72 -19.07 -20.59 -5.96
CA GLY A 72 -20.48 -20.13 -5.84
C GLY A 72 -20.66 -18.81 -5.08
N GLY A 73 -19.60 -18.34 -4.44
CA GLY A 73 -19.60 -17.14 -3.63
C GLY A 73 -20.08 -17.37 -2.21
N VAL A 74 -19.71 -16.44 -1.33
CA VAL A 74 -20.23 -16.38 0.03
C VAL A 74 -20.72 -14.97 0.35
N THR A 75 -21.87 -14.89 1.00
CA THR A 75 -22.37 -13.66 1.63
C THR A 75 -22.41 -13.84 3.14
N PHE A 76 -22.23 -12.76 3.88
CA PHE A 76 -22.23 -12.73 5.33
C PHE A 76 -22.82 -11.42 5.84
N ASP A 77 -23.35 -11.43 7.08
CA ASP A 77 -23.90 -10.26 7.72
C ASP A 77 -22.84 -9.46 8.52
N SER A 78 -23.26 -8.35 9.09
CA SER A 78 -22.38 -7.43 9.84
C SER A 78 -21.92 -7.95 11.20
N ALA A 79 -22.44 -9.09 11.65
CA ALA A 79 -22.02 -9.72 12.90
C ALA A 79 -20.79 -10.61 12.74
N LEU A 80 -20.17 -10.65 11.54
CA LEU A 80 -18.90 -11.34 11.34
C LEU A 80 -17.84 -10.80 12.31
N SER A 81 -17.09 -11.68 12.97
CA SER A 81 -16.06 -11.33 13.95
C SER A 81 -14.63 -11.47 13.41
N ASN A 82 -14.43 -12.22 12.32
CA ASN A 82 -13.17 -12.35 11.62
C ASN A 82 -13.38 -12.94 10.23
N LEU A 83 -12.60 -12.45 9.26
CA LEU A 83 -12.59 -12.95 7.88
C LEU A 83 -11.17 -13.35 7.47
N GLU A 84 -11.01 -14.57 6.96
CA GLU A 84 -9.74 -15.08 6.45
C GLU A 84 -9.93 -15.66 5.06
N LEU A 85 -9.10 -15.25 4.10
CA LEU A 85 -9.04 -15.83 2.76
C LEU A 85 -7.61 -16.35 2.49
N ARG A 86 -7.48 -17.66 2.28
CA ARG A 86 -6.29 -18.30 1.73
C ARG A 86 -6.52 -18.58 0.25
N ALA A 87 -5.82 -17.85 -0.61
CA ALA A 87 -6.04 -17.87 -2.04
C ALA A 87 -5.47 -19.12 -2.74
N THR A 88 -5.55 -19.16 -4.06
CA THR A 88 -4.89 -20.17 -4.87
C THR A 88 -3.37 -19.96 -4.85
N SER A 89 -2.61 -20.99 -5.22
CA SER A 89 -1.14 -20.89 -5.35
C SER A 89 -0.68 -20.38 -6.72
N GLY A 90 -1.54 -19.75 -7.49
CA GLY A 90 -1.20 -19.03 -8.74
C GLY A 90 -1.19 -17.53 -8.53
N ASN A 91 -0.88 -16.76 -9.56
CA ASN A 91 -0.90 -15.30 -9.50
C ASN A 91 -2.34 -14.79 -9.32
N ASN A 92 -2.63 -14.16 -8.19
CA ASN A 92 -3.97 -13.74 -7.84
C ASN A 92 -4.15 -12.22 -7.94
N ILE A 93 -5.38 -11.80 -8.16
CA ILE A 93 -5.78 -10.41 -8.05
C ILE A 93 -6.88 -10.33 -6.97
N PHE A 94 -6.65 -9.56 -5.92
CA PHE A 94 -7.64 -9.27 -4.89
C PHE A 94 -8.20 -7.86 -5.10
N ASN A 95 -9.45 -7.76 -5.57
CA ASN A 95 -10.15 -6.49 -5.67
C ASN A 95 -10.95 -6.27 -4.39
N VAL A 96 -10.35 -5.63 -3.41
CA VAL A 96 -10.97 -5.29 -2.12
C VAL A 96 -11.74 -3.98 -2.29
N GLN A 97 -13.03 -4.08 -2.56
CA GLN A 97 -13.92 -2.91 -2.76
C GLN A 97 -14.32 -2.26 -1.44
N SER A 98 -14.44 -3.08 -0.41
CA SER A 98 -14.72 -2.70 0.97
C SER A 98 -14.42 -3.89 1.89
N THR A 99 -14.23 -3.64 3.19
CA THR A 99 -14.09 -4.70 4.20
C THR A 99 -15.24 -4.64 5.22
N PRO A 100 -15.59 -5.78 5.89
CA PRO A 100 -16.45 -5.73 7.05
C PRO A 100 -15.80 -4.93 8.19
N LEU A 101 -16.54 -4.65 9.25
CA LEU A 101 -15.97 -4.10 10.49
C LEU A 101 -15.05 -5.11 11.22
N ALA A 102 -15.19 -6.39 10.91
CA ALA A 102 -14.32 -7.45 11.40
C ALA A 102 -12.91 -7.36 10.79
N PRO A 103 -11.86 -7.72 11.53
CA PRO A 103 -10.53 -7.92 10.97
C PRO A 103 -10.57 -8.86 9.76
N THR A 104 -9.87 -8.47 8.71
CA THR A 104 -9.84 -9.21 7.44
C THR A 104 -8.40 -9.52 7.06
N SER A 105 -8.06 -10.80 6.89
CA SER A 105 -6.72 -11.23 6.48
C SER A 105 -6.77 -11.99 5.14
N ILE A 106 -5.91 -11.62 4.20
CA ILE A 106 -5.75 -12.24 2.90
C ILE A 106 -4.34 -12.82 2.78
N PHE A 107 -4.25 -14.09 2.38
CA PHE A 107 -3.00 -14.81 2.12
C PHE A 107 -2.92 -15.16 0.64
N GLY A 108 -1.96 -14.58 -0.08
CA GLY A 108 -1.67 -14.83 -1.50
C GLY A 108 -1.09 -16.24 -1.72
N LEU A 109 -0.19 -16.66 -0.84
CA LEU A 109 0.55 -17.94 -0.78
C LEU A 109 1.73 -18.00 -1.75
N GLU A 110 1.56 -18.58 -2.92
CA GLU A 110 2.56 -18.69 -3.97
C GLU A 110 2.08 -17.90 -5.19
N GLY A 111 3.01 -17.38 -5.96
CA GLY A 111 2.71 -16.62 -7.18
C GLY A 111 2.99 -15.14 -7.00
N ASN A 112 2.76 -14.38 -8.06
CA ASN A 112 2.88 -12.93 -8.01
C ASN A 112 1.48 -12.35 -7.85
N ASP A 113 1.18 -11.87 -6.66
CA ASP A 113 -0.15 -11.47 -6.25
C ASP A 113 -0.32 -9.94 -6.25
N SER A 114 -1.51 -9.46 -6.58
CA SER A 114 -1.83 -8.03 -6.55
C SER A 114 -3.06 -7.80 -5.68
N CYS A 115 -2.88 -7.12 -4.54
CA CYS A 115 -3.97 -6.70 -3.69
C CYS A 115 -4.30 -5.22 -3.96
N ARG A 116 -5.51 -4.98 -4.47
CA ARG A 116 -6.01 -3.67 -4.89
C ARG A 116 -7.10 -3.22 -3.95
N ILE A 117 -6.82 -2.18 -3.19
CA ILE A 117 -7.73 -1.62 -2.18
C ILE A 117 -8.54 -0.51 -2.81
N THR A 118 -9.88 -0.64 -2.79
CA THR A 118 -10.89 0.28 -3.32
C THR A 118 -10.72 0.66 -4.80
N PRO A 119 -10.39 -0.29 -5.70
CA PRO A 119 -10.03 0.04 -7.09
C PRO A 119 -11.19 0.65 -7.91
N THR A 120 -12.44 0.48 -7.49
CA THR A 120 -13.61 1.02 -8.20
C THR A 120 -14.10 2.32 -7.59
N SER A 121 -14.26 2.37 -6.27
CA SER A 121 -14.75 3.58 -5.57
C SER A 121 -13.66 4.64 -5.46
N GLN A 122 -12.40 4.24 -5.41
CA GLN A 122 -11.26 5.10 -5.16
C GLN A 122 -11.46 5.96 -3.90
N ASN A 123 -11.95 5.30 -2.84
CA ASN A 123 -12.18 5.92 -1.54
C ASN A 123 -11.97 4.89 -0.43
N LEU A 124 -10.91 5.07 0.34
CA LEU A 124 -10.49 4.15 1.40
C LEU A 124 -11.42 4.16 2.62
N ASP A 125 -12.33 5.11 2.77
CA ASP A 125 -13.35 5.11 3.82
C ASP A 125 -14.31 3.90 3.74
N ASN A 126 -14.24 3.14 2.65
CA ASN A 126 -14.94 1.86 2.51
C ASN A 126 -14.28 0.70 3.24
N LEU A 127 -13.09 0.88 3.80
CA LEU A 127 -12.47 -0.10 4.69
C LEU A 127 -13.11 0.03 6.07
N GLY A 128 -13.76 -1.03 6.53
CA GLY A 128 -14.53 -1.01 7.78
C GLY A 128 -13.73 -1.42 9.02
N GLY A 129 -12.83 -2.39 8.89
CA GLY A 129 -11.99 -2.92 9.97
C GLY A 129 -10.54 -3.05 9.54
N SER A 130 -9.67 -3.50 10.45
CA SER A 130 -8.27 -3.75 10.15
C SER A 130 -8.12 -4.75 9.00
N PHE A 131 -7.08 -4.55 8.21
CA PHE A 131 -6.83 -5.34 7.01
C PHE A 131 -5.37 -5.80 6.97
N ASP A 132 -5.18 -7.11 6.75
CA ASP A 132 -3.86 -7.70 6.60
C ASP A 132 -3.72 -8.34 5.23
N PHE A 133 -2.62 -8.03 4.53
CA PHE A 133 -2.24 -8.67 3.28
C PHE A 133 -0.88 -9.34 3.41
N TYR A 134 -0.85 -10.65 3.25
CA TYR A 134 0.36 -11.46 3.19
C TYR A 134 0.51 -12.01 1.77
N GLY A 135 1.39 -11.42 0.96
CA GLY A 135 1.65 -11.84 -0.41
C GLY A 135 2.16 -13.27 -0.45
N GLY A 136 3.20 -13.56 0.29
CA GLY A 136 3.80 -14.89 0.41
C GLY A 136 5.04 -15.04 -0.46
N ASN A 137 5.16 -16.15 -1.19
CA ASN A 137 6.30 -16.35 -2.09
C ASN A 137 5.99 -15.78 -3.48
N GLY A 138 6.86 -14.93 -3.99
CA GLY A 138 6.72 -14.36 -5.32
C GLY A 138 7.23 -12.93 -5.40
N THR A 139 6.57 -12.14 -6.22
CA THR A 139 6.71 -10.68 -6.25
C THR A 139 5.31 -10.10 -6.17
N ASP A 140 5.01 -9.55 -5.01
CA ASP A 140 3.66 -9.16 -4.65
C ASP A 140 3.51 -7.65 -4.60
N GLU A 141 2.31 -7.19 -4.87
CA GLU A 141 1.98 -5.76 -4.95
C GLU A 141 0.75 -5.43 -4.11
N LEU A 142 0.86 -4.39 -3.29
CA LEU A 142 -0.25 -3.78 -2.57
C LEU A 142 -0.54 -2.39 -3.14
N VAL A 143 -1.78 -2.15 -3.60
CA VAL A 143 -2.16 -0.90 -4.28
C VAL A 143 -3.36 -0.27 -3.58
N PHE A 144 -3.22 0.99 -3.18
CA PHE A 144 -4.28 1.80 -2.60
C PHE A 144 -4.80 2.81 -3.61
N PHE A 145 -6.12 2.91 -3.73
CA PHE A 145 -6.79 3.90 -4.58
C PHE A 145 -7.69 4.80 -3.73
N ASP A 146 -7.34 6.06 -3.62
CA ASP A 146 -8.06 7.07 -2.84
C ASP A 146 -8.45 8.33 -3.63
N GLY A 147 -8.23 8.34 -4.92
CA GLY A 147 -8.37 9.51 -5.81
C GLY A 147 -9.73 10.23 -5.78
N ASN A 148 -10.78 9.62 -5.23
CA ASN A 148 -12.08 10.25 -5.02
C ASN A 148 -12.29 10.80 -3.61
N HIS A 149 -11.28 10.71 -2.72
CA HIS A 149 -11.33 11.34 -1.41
C HIS A 149 -10.85 12.80 -1.51
N ALA A 150 -11.67 13.75 -1.06
CA ALA A 150 -11.42 15.18 -1.26
C ALA A 150 -10.83 15.91 -0.05
N ALA A 151 -10.76 15.25 1.10
CA ALA A 151 -10.12 15.82 2.29
C ALA A 151 -8.61 15.54 2.25
N GLY A 152 -7.82 16.41 2.87
CA GLY A 152 -6.42 16.12 3.14
C GLY A 152 -6.29 15.12 4.29
N ASP A 153 -5.40 14.16 4.15
CA ASP A 153 -5.18 13.07 5.09
C ASP A 153 -3.72 13.01 5.56
N ASN A 154 -3.52 12.47 6.77
CA ASN A 154 -2.20 12.11 7.26
C ASN A 154 -1.93 10.61 7.01
N TRP A 155 -0.91 10.32 6.22
CA TRP A 155 -0.46 8.99 5.92
C TRP A 155 0.80 8.63 6.71
N SER A 156 0.84 7.46 7.26
CA SER A 156 2.03 6.88 7.88
C SER A 156 2.38 5.56 7.21
N ILE A 157 3.60 5.43 6.74
CA ILE A 157 4.09 4.26 5.99
C ILE A 157 5.35 3.74 6.65
N SER A 158 5.39 2.45 6.92
CA SER A 158 6.57 1.70 7.35
C SER A 158 6.80 0.49 6.44
N SER A 159 7.80 -0.33 6.74
CA SER A 159 8.06 -1.59 6.01
C SER A 159 6.95 -2.64 6.11
N THR A 160 6.05 -2.51 7.08
CA THR A 160 5.03 -3.53 7.39
C THR A 160 3.64 -2.99 7.62
N GLU A 161 3.50 -1.66 7.71
CA GLU A 161 2.25 -1.03 8.11
C GLU A 161 1.99 0.24 7.32
N ILE A 162 0.73 0.44 6.95
CA ILE A 162 0.23 1.67 6.35
C ILE A 162 -1.02 2.10 7.11
N ALA A 163 -1.06 3.37 7.52
CA ALA A 163 -2.23 3.99 8.13
C ALA A 163 -2.56 5.30 7.42
N ARG A 164 -3.82 5.64 7.38
CA ARG A 164 -4.38 6.95 7.01
C ARG A 164 -5.36 7.37 8.10
N ASP A 165 -5.50 8.64 8.40
CA ASP A 165 -6.28 9.20 9.53
C ASP A 165 -7.62 8.52 9.83
N ALA A 166 -8.40 8.20 8.80
CA ALA A 166 -9.76 7.68 8.94
C ALA A 166 -9.90 6.18 8.70
N ILE A 167 -8.82 5.48 8.39
CA ILE A 167 -8.86 4.04 8.16
C ILE A 167 -8.13 3.29 9.27
N GLU A 168 -8.57 2.06 9.48
CA GLU A 168 -7.87 1.10 10.33
C GLU A 168 -6.49 0.76 9.74
N LEU A 169 -5.59 0.32 10.61
CA LEU A 169 -4.25 -0.09 10.23
C LEU A 169 -4.28 -1.21 9.18
N VAL A 170 -3.51 -1.02 8.12
CA VAL A 170 -3.23 -2.05 7.13
C VAL A 170 -1.84 -2.62 7.38
N THR A 171 -1.77 -3.91 7.75
CA THR A 171 -0.50 -4.65 7.87
C THR A 171 -0.22 -5.36 6.54
N TYR A 172 1.02 -5.39 6.11
CA TYR A 172 1.36 -6.02 4.84
C TYR A 172 2.72 -6.72 4.83
N GLU A 173 2.80 -7.72 3.94
CA GLU A 173 4.03 -8.36 3.47
C GLU A 173 3.98 -8.36 1.94
N SER A 174 4.73 -7.46 1.30
CA SER A 174 4.71 -7.23 -0.15
C SER A 174 6.00 -6.56 -0.59
N GLU A 175 6.50 -6.88 -1.79
CA GLU A 175 7.69 -6.28 -2.38
C GLU A 175 7.43 -4.90 -2.98
N SER A 176 6.18 -4.60 -3.31
CA SER A 176 5.80 -3.32 -3.92
C SER A 176 4.56 -2.75 -3.27
N VAL A 177 4.61 -1.45 -2.97
CA VAL A 177 3.47 -0.66 -2.49
C VAL A 177 3.24 0.50 -3.42
N ARG A 178 1.98 0.70 -3.83
CA ARG A 178 1.56 1.87 -4.62
C ARG A 178 0.39 2.56 -3.95
N ILE A 179 0.46 3.88 -3.84
CA ILE A 179 -0.57 4.70 -3.22
C ILE A 179 -0.96 5.81 -4.20
N PHE A 180 -2.23 5.84 -4.57
CA PHE A 180 -2.85 6.94 -5.30
C PHE A 180 -3.70 7.72 -4.30
N GLN A 181 -3.21 8.89 -3.88
CA GLN A 181 -3.84 9.70 -2.83
C GLN A 181 -5.10 10.43 -3.32
N GLY A 182 -5.81 11.04 -2.39
CA GLY A 182 -6.97 11.89 -2.68
C GLY A 182 -6.59 13.29 -3.18
N THR A 183 -7.61 14.11 -3.46
CA THR A 183 -7.42 15.46 -4.05
C THR A 183 -7.23 16.58 -3.02
N GLY A 184 -7.12 16.25 -1.73
CA GLY A 184 -6.88 17.24 -0.67
C GLY A 184 -5.40 17.40 -0.35
N ASP A 185 -5.03 18.43 0.40
CA ASP A 185 -3.67 18.63 0.87
C ASP A 185 -3.29 17.50 1.86
N ASN A 186 -2.47 16.55 1.44
CA ASN A 186 -2.08 15.38 2.22
C ASN A 186 -0.71 15.56 2.87
N GLU A 187 -0.50 14.95 4.04
CA GLU A 187 0.81 14.81 4.64
C GLU A 187 1.18 13.31 4.76
N THR A 188 2.27 12.90 4.12
CA THR A 188 2.75 11.53 4.13
C THR A 188 4.10 11.44 4.82
N VAL A 189 4.18 10.57 5.83
CA VAL A 189 5.44 10.29 6.55
C VAL A 189 5.83 8.83 6.33
N VAL A 190 6.97 8.62 5.68
CA VAL A 190 7.61 7.30 5.53
C VAL A 190 8.67 7.18 6.61
N THR A 191 8.43 6.37 7.62
CA THR A 191 9.32 6.25 8.80
C THR A 191 10.47 5.28 8.54
N ASP A 192 10.18 4.13 7.94
CA ASP A 192 11.14 3.19 7.39
C ASP A 192 10.49 2.45 6.21
N PHE A 193 11.18 2.26 5.13
CA PHE A 193 10.70 1.49 3.99
C PHE A 193 11.86 0.67 3.41
N SER A 194 11.71 -0.64 3.37
CA SER A 194 12.76 -1.57 2.95
C SER A 194 12.32 -2.59 1.90
N SER A 195 11.09 -2.48 1.40
CA SER A 195 10.62 -3.26 0.24
C SER A 195 11.20 -2.71 -1.07
N SER A 196 10.98 -3.41 -2.20
CA SER A 196 11.63 -3.08 -3.46
C SER A 196 11.16 -1.74 -4.06
N LEU A 197 9.85 -1.46 -3.99
CA LEU A 197 9.27 -0.25 -4.58
C LEU A 197 8.21 0.38 -3.69
N LEU A 198 8.33 1.69 -3.45
CA LEU A 198 7.26 2.56 -2.97
C LEU A 198 6.94 3.58 -4.07
N PHE A 199 5.70 3.60 -4.53
CA PHE A 199 5.17 4.62 -5.43
C PHE A 199 4.10 5.41 -4.72
N ILE A 200 4.20 6.74 -4.74
CA ILE A 200 3.18 7.66 -4.21
C ILE A 200 2.83 8.68 -5.28
N ASP A 201 1.58 8.68 -5.70
CA ASP A 201 0.97 9.73 -6.53
C ASP A 201 0.14 10.62 -5.60
N CYS A 202 0.60 11.85 -5.40
CA CYS A 202 -0.03 12.82 -4.51
C CYS A 202 -1.34 13.38 -5.09
N TRP A 203 -1.51 13.28 -6.45
CA TRP A 203 -2.69 13.69 -7.20
C TRP A 203 -2.88 15.21 -7.23
N GLU A 204 -3.93 15.75 -6.60
CA GLU A 204 -4.22 17.20 -6.54
C GLU A 204 -4.17 17.66 -5.09
N GLY A 205 -3.59 18.81 -4.82
CA GLY A 205 -3.43 19.38 -3.49
C GLY A 205 -2.05 19.99 -3.32
N ASN A 206 -1.79 20.62 -2.18
CA ASN A 206 -0.44 21.03 -1.83
C ASN A 206 0.08 20.02 -0.81
N ASP A 207 0.74 18.98 -1.32
CA ASP A 207 1.06 17.79 -0.56
C ASP A 207 2.44 17.89 0.10
N ILE A 208 2.60 17.17 1.20
CA ILE A 208 3.87 17.07 1.91
C ILE A 208 4.25 15.60 2.03
N VAL A 209 5.42 15.22 1.51
CA VAL A 209 5.98 13.88 1.69
C VAL A 209 7.31 13.96 2.42
N ARG A 210 7.45 13.21 3.52
CA ARG A 210 8.68 13.11 4.32
C ARG A 210 9.22 11.68 4.29
N LEU A 211 10.42 11.52 3.76
CA LEU A 211 11.13 10.25 3.72
C LEU A 211 12.17 10.21 4.86
N ASN A 212 11.78 9.68 6.02
CA ASN A 212 12.62 9.62 7.23
C ASN A 212 13.49 8.36 7.30
N GLY A 213 13.26 7.37 6.43
CA GLY A 213 14.06 6.15 6.38
C GLY A 213 13.78 5.32 5.13
N ILE A 214 14.74 5.26 4.21
CA ILE A 214 14.65 4.41 3.02
C ILE A 214 15.79 3.39 3.06
N GLY A 215 15.42 2.12 3.01
CA GLY A 215 16.33 0.98 3.10
C GLY A 215 17.22 0.82 1.87
N ALA A 216 18.31 0.07 2.03
CA ALA A 216 19.24 -0.21 0.94
C ALA A 216 18.57 -1.03 -0.17
N GLY A 217 18.77 -0.62 -1.42
CA GLY A 217 18.19 -1.27 -2.60
C GLY A 217 16.70 -0.98 -2.83
N SER A 218 16.07 -0.19 -1.97
CA SER A 218 14.70 0.28 -2.20
C SER A 218 14.66 1.40 -3.22
N ARG A 219 13.60 1.41 -4.03
CA ARG A 219 13.26 2.50 -4.93
C ARG A 219 12.00 3.21 -4.45
N VAL A 220 12.05 4.54 -4.43
CA VAL A 220 10.89 5.40 -4.14
C VAL A 220 10.61 6.26 -5.35
N GLU A 221 9.38 6.28 -5.79
CA GLU A 221 8.89 7.13 -6.88
C GLU A 221 7.77 8.03 -6.33
N LEU A 222 7.97 9.33 -6.36
CA LEU A 222 7.01 10.34 -5.90
C LEU A 222 6.58 11.20 -7.09
N VAL A 223 5.26 11.41 -7.22
CA VAL A 223 4.68 12.28 -8.24
C VAL A 223 3.80 13.32 -7.55
N GLY A 224 4.11 14.61 -7.68
CA GLY A 224 3.33 15.72 -7.11
C GLY A 224 2.01 15.91 -7.83
N TYR A 225 2.01 15.88 -9.15
CA TYR A 225 0.92 16.09 -10.08
C TYR A 225 0.46 17.56 -10.12
N ILE A 226 -0.58 17.99 -9.41
CA ILE A 226 -1.09 19.38 -9.43
C ILE A 226 -1.08 19.96 -8.03
N GLY A 227 -0.21 20.92 -7.77
CA GLY A 227 -0.10 21.62 -6.48
C GLY A 227 1.28 22.20 -6.25
N ASP A 228 1.41 22.95 -5.17
CA ASP A 228 2.71 23.41 -4.70
C ASP A 228 3.20 22.41 -3.63
N ASP A 229 3.88 21.36 -4.08
CA ASP A 229 4.21 20.19 -3.26
C ASP A 229 5.57 20.31 -2.58
N LYS A 230 5.72 19.62 -1.45
CA LYS A 230 6.97 19.62 -0.68
C LYS A 230 7.45 18.21 -0.37
N PHE A 231 8.65 17.92 -0.82
CA PHE A 231 9.30 16.64 -0.62
C PHE A 231 10.54 16.80 0.26
N TYR A 232 10.57 16.07 1.38
CA TYR A 232 11.69 16.07 2.31
C TYR A 232 12.35 14.70 2.31
N VAL A 233 13.64 14.63 2.01
CA VAL A 233 14.44 13.42 2.10
C VAL A 233 15.40 13.57 3.26
N GLU A 234 15.08 12.96 4.39
CA GLU A 234 15.82 13.11 5.65
C GLU A 234 16.81 11.98 5.90
N SER A 235 16.49 10.77 5.43
CA SER A 235 17.40 9.63 5.58
C SER A 235 17.17 8.58 4.50
N SER A 236 18.27 8.10 3.93
CA SER A 236 18.26 6.97 3.00
C SER A 236 19.56 6.18 3.06
N ALA A 237 19.45 4.86 2.94
CA ALA A 237 20.59 3.97 2.92
C ALA A 237 21.34 4.00 1.57
N PRO A 238 22.61 3.58 1.52
CA PRO A 238 23.32 3.39 0.25
C PRO A 238 22.55 2.46 -0.70
N THR A 239 22.66 2.71 -2.00
CA THR A 239 21.96 1.95 -3.07
C THR A 239 20.43 2.12 -3.11
N SER A 240 19.85 2.97 -2.28
CA SER A 240 18.47 3.40 -2.50
C SER A 240 18.39 4.44 -3.63
N GLU A 241 17.27 4.43 -4.34
CA GLU A 241 16.99 5.37 -5.43
C GLU A 241 15.68 6.11 -5.14
N ILE A 242 15.71 7.43 -5.21
CA ILE A 242 14.53 8.27 -4.94
C ILE A 242 14.32 9.17 -6.17
N ASP A 243 13.23 8.93 -6.88
CA ASP A 243 12.81 9.69 -8.04
C ASP A 243 11.61 10.57 -7.68
N ILE A 244 11.70 11.87 -7.89
CA ILE A 244 10.65 12.85 -7.58
C ILE A 244 10.31 13.61 -8.85
N ALA A 245 9.04 13.59 -9.25
CA ALA A 245 8.49 14.41 -10.32
C ALA A 245 7.55 15.46 -9.71
N GLY A 246 7.90 16.74 -9.81
CA GLY A 246 7.08 17.82 -9.26
C GLY A 246 5.82 18.08 -10.08
N GLU A 247 5.91 17.96 -11.41
CA GLU A 247 4.83 18.21 -12.37
C GLU A 247 4.34 19.68 -12.33
N VAL A 248 3.08 19.95 -12.00
CA VAL A 248 2.46 21.28 -12.15
C VAL A 248 2.36 22.00 -10.80
N GLY A 249 3.11 23.10 -10.66
CA GLY A 249 3.11 23.93 -9.43
C GLY A 249 4.49 24.52 -9.16
N ALA A 250 4.68 25.08 -7.98
CA ALA A 250 5.96 25.52 -7.47
C ALA A 250 6.43 24.53 -6.39
N ASN A 251 7.10 23.47 -6.83
CA ASN A 251 7.46 22.33 -5.99
C ASN A 251 8.80 22.55 -5.28
N GLU A 252 8.91 21.99 -4.08
CA GLU A 252 10.12 22.13 -3.25
C GLU A 252 10.66 20.75 -2.88
N VAL A 253 11.94 20.49 -3.14
CA VAL A 253 12.65 19.31 -2.64
C VAL A 253 13.77 19.75 -1.69
N TRP A 254 13.76 19.19 -0.48
CA TRP A 254 14.70 19.49 0.57
C TRP A 254 15.42 18.24 1.06
N ILE A 255 16.75 18.24 0.96
CA ILE A 255 17.61 17.11 1.35
C ILE A 255 18.26 17.42 2.70
N ALA A 256 18.12 16.51 3.66
CA ALA A 256 18.67 16.61 5.02
C ALA A 256 18.23 17.91 5.75
N ASN A 257 16.97 18.33 5.54
CA ASN A 257 16.45 19.59 6.06
C ASN A 257 16.39 19.64 7.60
N GLU A 258 16.01 18.54 8.24
CA GLU A 258 15.92 18.43 9.70
C GLU A 258 17.27 18.09 10.35
N SER A 259 17.96 17.08 9.82
CA SER A 259 19.27 16.65 10.32
C SER A 259 20.35 17.68 10.07
N ARG A 260 20.25 18.42 8.96
CA ARG A 260 21.27 19.35 8.44
C ARG A 260 22.66 18.69 8.30
N ASP A 261 22.65 17.36 8.11
CA ASP A 261 23.82 16.51 7.95
C ASP A 261 23.58 15.57 6.76
N LEU A 262 24.21 15.86 5.64
CA LEU A 262 24.01 15.15 4.37
C LEU A 262 24.43 13.67 4.46
N SER A 263 25.27 13.29 5.43
CA SER A 263 25.65 11.89 5.65
C SER A 263 24.47 10.97 5.98
N THR A 264 23.33 11.52 6.39
CA THR A 264 22.11 10.75 6.63
C THR A 264 21.42 10.30 5.34
N VAL A 265 21.69 10.95 4.20
CA VAL A 265 21.10 10.66 2.90
C VAL A 265 22.15 10.06 1.98
N ALA A 266 22.34 8.74 2.06
CA ALA A 266 23.39 8.03 1.35
C ALA A 266 22.95 7.46 -0.02
N GLY A 267 21.64 7.42 -0.30
CA GLY A 267 21.08 7.03 -1.60
C GLY A 267 21.08 8.18 -2.60
N SER A 268 20.78 7.86 -3.86
CA SER A 268 20.63 8.85 -4.92
C SER A 268 19.25 9.48 -4.92
N VAL A 269 19.18 10.78 -5.17
CA VAL A 269 17.92 11.52 -5.32
C VAL A 269 17.92 12.22 -6.67
N ASN A 270 16.86 12.02 -7.44
CA ASN A 270 16.62 12.69 -8.71
C ASN A 270 15.32 13.50 -8.63
N PHE A 271 15.39 14.79 -8.93
CA PHE A 271 14.22 15.66 -8.99
C PHE A 271 14.03 16.22 -10.39
N VAL A 272 12.84 16.03 -10.92
CA VAL A 272 12.40 16.66 -12.17
C VAL A 272 11.29 17.64 -11.85
N GLY A 273 11.59 18.94 -11.88
CA GLY A 273 10.59 19.98 -11.79
C GLY A 273 9.76 20.06 -13.08
N GLY A 274 8.51 20.50 -13.00
CA GLY A 274 7.61 20.61 -14.14
C GLY A 274 7.04 22.03 -14.31
N GLY A 275 7.02 22.80 -13.23
CA GLY A 275 6.49 24.15 -13.17
C GLY A 275 7.54 25.26 -13.21
N SER A 276 7.09 26.46 -12.96
CA SER A 276 7.96 27.62 -12.71
C SER A 276 8.01 27.89 -11.20
N GLY A 277 9.20 28.02 -10.64
CA GLY A 277 9.40 28.28 -9.21
C GLY A 277 9.76 27.01 -8.42
N ASP A 278 10.07 25.92 -9.08
CA ASP A 278 10.55 24.72 -8.44
C ASP A 278 11.91 24.95 -7.77
N THR A 279 12.08 24.39 -6.58
CA THR A 279 13.27 24.58 -5.75
C THR A 279 13.86 23.24 -5.34
N PHE A 280 15.19 23.13 -5.41
CA PHE A 280 15.94 21.99 -4.90
C PHE A 280 17.00 22.49 -3.93
N GLY A 281 16.95 22.04 -2.68
CA GLY A 281 17.85 22.49 -1.63
C GLY A 281 18.51 21.34 -0.85
N ILE A 282 19.76 21.56 -0.45
CA ILE A 282 20.56 20.60 0.33
C ILE A 282 21.11 21.31 1.57
N PHE A 283 21.04 20.64 2.72
CA PHE A 283 21.57 21.13 3.98
C PHE A 283 22.67 20.22 4.51
N ASP A 284 23.84 20.81 4.89
CA ASP A 284 24.99 20.06 5.43
C ASP A 284 25.79 20.88 6.47
N ASP A 285 25.16 21.85 7.10
CA ASP A 285 25.83 22.78 8.04
C ASP A 285 26.04 22.19 9.46
N GLN A 286 25.52 21.00 9.73
CA GLN A 286 25.76 20.25 10.96
C GLN A 286 26.78 19.11 10.78
N HIS A 287 27.24 18.83 9.55
CA HIS A 287 28.29 17.85 9.35
C HIS A 287 29.62 18.31 9.97
N SER A 288 30.22 17.46 10.81
CA SER A 288 31.37 17.86 11.63
C SER A 288 32.73 17.83 10.90
N ASN A 289 32.79 17.19 9.74
CA ASN A 289 33.98 17.09 8.94
C ASN A 289 33.93 18.01 7.73
N GLN A 290 35.09 18.28 7.14
CA GLN A 290 35.14 19.01 5.88
C GLN A 290 34.52 18.16 4.77
N THR A 291 33.59 18.74 4.01
CA THR A 291 32.94 18.11 2.85
C THR A 291 33.38 18.79 1.57
N SER A 292 33.64 18.02 0.54
CA SER A 292 33.93 18.49 -0.81
C SER A 292 32.70 18.25 -1.69
N TYR A 293 32.27 19.28 -2.41
CA TYR A 293 31.14 19.19 -3.31
C TYR A 293 31.59 19.39 -4.75
N ASP A 294 31.18 18.48 -5.63
CA ASP A 294 31.26 18.63 -7.07
C ASP A 294 29.89 19.08 -7.59
N ILE A 295 29.77 20.33 -8.02
CA ILE A 295 28.51 20.94 -8.46
C ILE A 295 28.57 21.16 -9.96
N GLU A 296 27.67 20.50 -10.68
CA GLU A 296 27.45 20.66 -12.12
C GLU A 296 26.12 21.41 -12.36
N SER A 297 25.76 21.64 -13.62
CA SER A 297 24.53 22.35 -13.99
C SER A 297 23.24 21.63 -13.59
N ASP A 298 23.29 20.35 -13.38
CA ASP A 298 22.15 19.44 -13.17
C ASP A 298 22.41 18.39 -12.10
N SER A 299 23.53 18.49 -11.37
CA SER A 299 23.86 17.52 -10.32
C SER A 299 24.77 18.08 -9.23
N ILE A 300 24.66 17.48 -8.05
CA ILE A 300 25.56 17.70 -6.92
C ILE A 300 26.02 16.33 -6.43
N ALA A 301 27.33 16.14 -6.35
CA ALA A 301 27.95 15.01 -5.69
C ALA A 301 28.83 15.51 -4.52
N ASN A 302 29.09 14.66 -3.55
CA ASN A 302 29.94 14.97 -2.41
C ASN A 302 30.79 13.77 -1.99
N ASP A 303 31.80 13.99 -1.16
CA ASP A 303 32.72 12.95 -0.69
C ASP A 303 32.25 12.26 0.60
N VAL A 304 31.09 12.59 1.11
CA VAL A 304 30.52 12.04 2.36
C VAL A 304 29.56 10.88 2.07
N THR A 305 28.77 10.98 1.01
CA THR A 305 27.75 9.98 0.64
C THR A 305 28.12 9.29 -0.67
N SER A 306 27.56 8.11 -0.91
CA SER A 306 27.66 7.43 -2.20
C SER A 306 26.61 7.88 -3.22
N GLY A 307 25.62 8.65 -2.77
CA GLY A 307 24.52 9.14 -3.59
C GLY A 307 24.92 10.31 -4.48
N VAL A 308 24.23 10.43 -5.59
CA VAL A 308 24.30 11.60 -6.47
C VAL A 308 22.93 12.26 -6.46
N PHE A 309 22.91 13.57 -6.29
CA PHE A 309 21.71 14.38 -6.34
C PHE A 309 21.61 15.02 -7.70
N THR A 310 20.59 14.68 -8.47
CA THR A 310 20.33 15.24 -9.80
C THR A 310 19.04 16.05 -9.80
N PHE A 311 19.01 17.09 -10.62
CA PHE A 311 17.83 17.94 -10.75
C PHE A 311 17.72 18.52 -12.16
N SER A 312 16.50 18.74 -12.62
CA SER A 312 16.22 19.40 -13.89
C SER A 312 14.96 20.25 -13.80
N ASN A 313 14.85 21.24 -14.68
CA ASN A 313 13.72 22.21 -14.71
C ASN A 313 13.50 22.95 -13.40
N VAL A 314 14.56 23.23 -12.65
CA VAL A 314 14.56 23.99 -11.38
C VAL A 314 14.96 25.45 -11.68
N THR A 315 14.34 26.45 -11.02
CA THR A 315 14.59 27.89 -11.23
C THR A 315 15.23 28.58 -10.05
#